data_9eeff59f488a86d55e94089c903bd832
#
_entry.id   9eeff59f488a86d55e94089c903bd832
#
_cell.length_a   1.000
_cell.length_b   1.000
_cell.length_c   1.000
_cell.angle_alpha   90.00
_cell.angle_beta   90.00
_cell.angle_gamma   90.00
#
_symmetry.space_group_name_H-M   'P 1'
#
loop_
_entity.id
_entity.type
_entity.pdbx_description
1 polymer ?
#
loop_
_entity_poly.entity_id
_entity_poly.type
_entity_poly.pdbx_seq_one_letter_code
_entity_poly.pdbx_strand_id
1 'polypeptide(L)'
;MARRRLGYLAVLAGCLVFFGFYRGWFAWITLLAAAALPLFSLAISLPAMLTVKLYVQGPAAVEAEAQARVRLAWRCPLPPPPVRGKLRVSGTLHPLRRKLPSQAALPTGHCDGLVISPRRVRVYDYLGLFALPRRGQSLRTAVFPREIAPAAPLPTPPENGAGPGAPTSQSYELRLYRPGDDLRLLHRKLSAK
;
A
#
# COMPACT_ATOMS: atom_id res chain seq x y z
N MET A 1 -0.37 2.80 23.36
CA MET A 1 -1.14 1.80 24.08
C MET A 1 -0.85 1.82 25.57
N ALA A 2 0.39 1.71 25.98
CA ALA A 2 0.72 1.75 27.41
C ALA A 2 0.07 2.95 28.13
N ARG A 3 0.12 4.15 27.55
CA ARG A 3 -0.50 5.36 28.14
C ARG A 3 -2.01 5.22 28.41
N ARG A 4 -2.78 4.64 27.48
CA ARG A 4 -4.25 4.48 27.67
C ARG A 4 -4.57 3.44 28.72
N ARG A 5 -3.83 2.30 28.71
CA ARG A 5 -3.95 1.26 29.74
C ARG A 5 -3.53 1.80 31.11
N LEU A 6 -2.46 2.55 31.16
CA LEU A 6 -1.98 3.18 32.39
C LEU A 6 -2.99 4.22 32.92
N GLY A 7 -3.58 5.03 32.03
CA GLY A 7 -4.65 5.95 32.39
C GLY A 7 -5.89 5.23 32.96
N TYR A 8 -6.31 4.13 32.31
CA TYR A 8 -7.40 3.33 32.81
C TYR A 8 -7.09 2.69 34.19
N LEU A 9 -5.88 2.15 34.36
CA LEU A 9 -5.44 1.60 35.64
C LEU A 9 -5.40 2.69 36.73
N ALA A 10 -5.00 3.90 36.40
CA ALA A 10 -4.99 5.03 37.34
C ALA A 10 -6.43 5.39 37.76
N VAL A 11 -7.39 5.40 36.83
CA VAL A 11 -8.82 5.63 37.15
C VAL A 11 -9.34 4.52 38.07
N LEU A 12 -9.03 3.27 37.75
CA LEU A 12 -9.47 2.14 38.55
C LEU A 12 -8.86 2.15 39.95
N ALA A 13 -7.56 2.51 40.06
CA ALA A 13 -6.91 2.72 41.36
C ALA A 13 -7.55 3.87 42.13
N GLY A 14 -7.91 4.98 41.49
CA GLY A 14 -8.65 6.08 42.12
C GLY A 14 -10.02 5.63 42.63
N CYS A 15 -10.77 4.83 41.88
CA CYS A 15 -12.03 4.28 42.32
C CYS A 15 -11.87 3.31 43.51
N LEU A 16 -10.78 2.53 43.55
CA LEU A 16 -10.46 1.66 44.69
C LEU A 16 -10.12 2.45 45.96
N VAL A 17 -9.34 3.52 45.83
CA VAL A 17 -9.02 4.42 46.93
C VAL A 17 -10.30 5.09 47.45
N PHE A 18 -11.12 5.60 46.55
CA PHE A 18 -12.41 6.20 46.89
C PHE A 18 -13.30 5.22 47.64
N PHE A 19 -13.41 3.96 47.18
CA PHE A 19 -14.14 2.90 47.85
C PHE A 19 -13.58 2.60 49.23
N GLY A 20 -12.25 2.65 49.43
CA GLY A 20 -11.58 2.43 50.71
C GLY A 20 -11.94 3.50 51.76
N PHE A 21 -12.01 4.76 51.33
CA PHE A 21 -12.36 5.89 52.21
C PHE A 21 -13.87 6.06 52.40
N TYR A 22 -14.66 5.82 51.36
CA TYR A 22 -16.12 6.02 51.39
C TYR A 22 -16.84 4.70 51.12
N ARG A 23 -17.09 3.93 52.18
CA ARG A 23 -17.79 2.62 52.15
C ARG A 23 -19.30 2.73 51.89
N GLY A 24 -19.73 3.69 51.07
CA GLY A 24 -21.12 3.86 50.73
C GLY A 24 -21.52 3.04 49.48
N TRP A 25 -22.82 2.84 49.33
CA TRP A 25 -23.39 2.15 48.17
C TRP A 25 -22.98 2.75 46.82
N PHE A 26 -22.85 4.06 46.78
CA PHE A 26 -22.40 4.79 45.60
C PHE A 26 -20.97 4.45 45.19
N ALA A 27 -20.05 4.30 46.15
CA ALA A 27 -18.68 3.93 45.90
C ALA A 27 -18.55 2.50 45.32
N TRP A 28 -19.41 1.60 45.76
CA TRP A 28 -19.48 0.24 45.24
C TRP A 28 -19.95 0.23 43.79
N ILE A 29 -21.02 0.95 43.45
CA ILE A 29 -21.51 1.06 42.07
C ILE A 29 -20.50 1.67 41.15
N THR A 30 -19.81 2.76 41.54
CA THR A 30 -18.76 3.39 40.73
C THR A 30 -17.60 2.45 40.46
N LEU A 31 -17.18 1.68 41.44
CA LEU A 31 -16.11 0.70 41.26
C LEU A 31 -16.55 -0.41 40.29
N LEU A 32 -17.77 -0.95 40.48
CA LEU A 32 -18.33 -1.98 39.60
C LEU A 32 -18.49 -1.47 38.16
N ALA A 33 -19.01 -0.27 37.97
CA ALA A 33 -19.16 0.36 36.68
C ALA A 33 -17.79 0.60 36.01
N ALA A 34 -16.80 1.10 36.75
CA ALA A 34 -15.45 1.27 36.23
C ALA A 34 -14.81 -0.07 35.82
N ALA A 35 -15.00 -1.14 36.59
CA ALA A 35 -14.47 -2.46 36.26
C ALA A 35 -15.21 -3.12 35.09
N ALA A 36 -16.51 -2.89 34.93
CA ALA A 36 -17.32 -3.43 33.85
C ALA A 36 -17.10 -2.70 32.50
N LEU A 37 -16.68 -1.43 32.52
CA LEU A 37 -16.55 -0.58 31.37
C LEU A 37 -15.66 -1.18 30.22
N PRO A 38 -14.49 -1.79 30.48
CA PRO A 38 -13.70 -2.42 29.41
C PRO A 38 -14.39 -3.63 28.80
N LEU A 39 -15.17 -4.39 29.58
CA LEU A 39 -15.92 -5.54 29.08
C LEU A 39 -17.06 -5.08 28.15
N PHE A 40 -17.79 -4.04 28.53
CA PHE A 40 -18.81 -3.42 27.68
C PHE A 40 -18.19 -2.84 26.40
N SER A 41 -17.07 -2.12 26.51
CA SER A 41 -16.36 -1.61 25.34
C SER A 41 -15.94 -2.74 24.39
N LEU A 42 -15.42 -3.83 24.94
CA LEU A 42 -15.05 -5.00 24.16
C LEU A 42 -16.26 -5.64 23.49
N ALA A 43 -17.35 -5.86 24.23
CA ALA A 43 -18.57 -6.49 23.72
C ALA A 43 -19.16 -5.70 22.53
N ILE A 44 -19.22 -4.37 22.65
CA ILE A 44 -19.72 -3.49 21.58
C ILE A 44 -18.76 -3.42 20.39
N SER A 45 -17.45 -3.38 20.62
CA SER A 45 -16.46 -3.25 19.57
C SER A 45 -16.11 -4.57 18.87
N LEU A 46 -16.34 -5.70 19.53
CA LEU A 46 -15.97 -7.03 19.04
C LEU A 46 -16.59 -7.35 17.67
N PRO A 47 -17.89 -7.15 17.41
CA PRO A 47 -18.47 -7.40 16.09
C PRO A 47 -17.83 -6.49 15.02
N ALA A 48 -17.57 -5.22 15.32
CA ALA A 48 -16.87 -4.31 14.40
C ALA A 48 -15.43 -4.77 14.15
N MET A 49 -14.70 -5.19 15.20
CA MET A 49 -13.34 -5.70 15.07
C MET A 49 -13.29 -7.01 14.27
N LEU A 50 -14.33 -7.84 14.31
CA LEU A 50 -14.40 -9.11 13.59
C LEU A 50 -14.79 -8.93 12.12
N THR A 51 -15.67 -8.00 11.81
CA THR A 51 -16.22 -7.78 10.46
C THR A 51 -15.38 -6.83 9.60
N VAL A 52 -14.44 -6.08 10.19
CA VAL A 52 -13.61 -5.13 9.45
C VAL A 52 -12.78 -5.83 8.38
N LYS A 53 -12.95 -5.41 7.13
CA LYS A 53 -12.13 -5.82 5.98
C LYS A 53 -11.09 -4.73 5.71
N LEU A 54 -9.82 -5.14 5.71
CA LEU A 54 -8.68 -4.25 5.51
C LEU A 54 -8.15 -4.42 4.10
N TYR A 55 -7.89 -3.33 3.40
CA TYR A 55 -7.30 -3.34 2.06
C TYR A 55 -6.39 -2.13 1.87
N VAL A 56 -5.50 -2.23 0.92
CA VAL A 56 -4.64 -1.11 0.51
C VAL A 56 -5.34 -0.41 -0.64
N GLN A 57 -5.55 0.89 -0.51
CA GLN A 57 -6.07 1.74 -1.56
C GLN A 57 -4.95 2.54 -2.19
N GLY A 58 -4.87 2.50 -3.51
CA GLY A 58 -3.91 3.22 -4.33
C GLY A 58 -4.19 3.00 -5.81
N PRO A 59 -3.46 3.65 -6.69
CA PRO A 59 -3.57 3.46 -8.12
C PRO A 59 -3.03 2.08 -8.53
N ALA A 60 -3.67 1.45 -9.51
CA ALA A 60 -3.21 0.18 -10.08
C ALA A 60 -1.99 0.36 -11.00
N ALA A 61 -1.88 1.54 -11.62
CA ALA A 61 -0.80 1.91 -12.53
C ALA A 61 -0.33 3.34 -12.23
N VAL A 62 0.96 3.59 -12.33
CA VAL A 62 1.59 4.88 -12.04
C VAL A 62 2.76 5.06 -12.99
N GLU A 63 2.97 6.26 -13.49
CA GLU A 63 4.17 6.62 -14.23
C GLU A 63 5.38 6.76 -13.29
N ALA A 64 6.56 6.48 -13.82
CA ALA A 64 7.80 6.70 -13.07
C ALA A 64 7.93 8.16 -12.67
N GLU A 65 8.46 8.40 -11.47
CA GLU A 65 8.62 9.73 -10.86
C GLU A 65 7.31 10.46 -10.51
N ALA A 66 6.15 9.93 -10.87
CA ALA A 66 4.87 10.54 -10.50
C ALA A 66 4.60 10.41 -8.98
N GLN A 67 3.99 11.44 -8.41
CA GLN A 67 3.59 11.42 -7.00
C GLN A 67 2.31 10.61 -6.80
N ALA A 68 2.46 9.33 -6.53
CA ALA A 68 1.35 8.48 -6.16
C ALA A 68 1.32 8.20 -4.65
N ARG A 69 0.13 8.18 -4.07
CA ARG A 69 -0.05 7.91 -2.65
C ARG A 69 -0.84 6.62 -2.45
N VAL A 70 -0.43 5.86 -1.45
CA VAL A 70 -1.16 4.69 -0.98
C VAL A 70 -1.60 4.88 0.45
N ARG A 71 -2.76 4.35 0.77
CA ARG A 71 -3.29 4.38 2.13
C ARG A 71 -3.86 3.02 2.51
N LEU A 72 -3.75 2.70 3.80
CA LEU A 72 -4.46 1.59 4.39
C LEU A 72 -5.92 2.03 4.57
N ALA A 73 -6.82 1.38 3.87
CA ALA A 73 -8.26 1.60 3.97
C ALA A 73 -8.95 0.40 4.61
N TRP A 74 -10.14 0.61 5.13
CA TRP A 74 -10.96 -0.42 5.73
C TRP A 74 -12.43 -0.20 5.43
N ARG A 75 -13.15 -1.28 5.34
CA ARG A 75 -14.60 -1.27 5.18
C ARG A 75 -15.22 -2.03 6.35
N CYS A 76 -16.13 -1.39 7.03
CA CYS A 76 -16.87 -1.98 8.14
C CYS A 76 -18.33 -1.53 8.05
N PRO A 77 -19.31 -2.40 8.29
CA PRO A 77 -20.74 -2.04 8.34
C PRO A 77 -21.10 -1.28 9.62
N LEU A 78 -20.28 -1.39 10.66
CA LEU A 78 -20.43 -0.74 11.95
C LEU A 78 -19.51 0.49 12.05
N PRO A 79 -19.68 1.37 13.05
CA PRO A 79 -18.78 2.49 13.27
C PRO A 79 -17.33 2.03 13.25
N PRO A 80 -16.45 2.71 12.47
CA PRO A 80 -15.10 2.20 12.21
C PRO A 80 -14.26 2.20 13.49
N PRO A 81 -13.74 1.05 13.92
CA PRO A 81 -12.84 0.98 15.05
C PRO A 81 -11.49 1.61 14.68
N PRO A 82 -10.71 2.15 15.63
CA PRO A 82 -9.41 2.70 15.35
C PRO A 82 -8.45 1.61 14.85
N VAL A 83 -7.91 1.81 13.64
CA VAL A 83 -6.98 0.88 12.99
C VAL A 83 -5.59 1.49 12.94
N ARG A 84 -4.58 0.72 13.30
CA ARG A 84 -3.16 1.10 13.14
C ARG A 84 -2.40 -0.02 12.44
N GLY A 85 -1.57 0.34 11.48
CA GLY A 85 -0.77 -0.63 10.75
C GLY A 85 0.39 0.02 10.03
N LYS A 86 1.25 -0.82 9.46
CA LYS A 86 2.34 -0.41 8.57
C LYS A 86 2.12 -1.09 7.23
N LEU A 87 2.52 -0.43 6.16
CA LEU A 87 2.55 -1.00 4.82
C LEU A 87 3.95 -1.53 4.54
N ARG A 88 4.03 -2.65 3.87
CA ARG A 88 5.27 -3.19 3.32
C ARG A 88 5.15 -3.15 1.81
N VAL A 89 6.10 -2.49 1.16
CA VAL A 89 6.27 -2.47 -0.28
C VAL A 89 7.41 -3.42 -0.63
N SER A 90 7.20 -4.26 -1.63
CA SER A 90 8.23 -5.12 -2.21
C SER A 90 8.13 -5.03 -3.73
N GLY A 91 9.26 -4.81 -4.39
CA GLY A 91 9.36 -4.90 -5.84
C GLY A 91 9.40 -6.34 -6.31
N THR A 92 9.01 -6.60 -7.54
CA THR A 92 9.11 -7.90 -8.22
C THR A 92 10.42 -8.05 -8.98
N LEU A 93 10.86 -6.99 -9.65
CA LEU A 93 12.09 -6.95 -10.44
C LEU A 93 13.29 -6.47 -9.61
N HIS A 94 13.06 -5.47 -8.75
CA HIS A 94 14.08 -4.95 -7.84
C HIS A 94 13.78 -5.37 -6.39
N PRO A 95 14.78 -5.79 -5.60
CA PRO A 95 14.58 -6.26 -4.22
C PRO A 95 14.27 -5.10 -3.26
N LEU A 96 13.27 -4.30 -3.60
CA LEU A 96 12.80 -3.19 -2.79
C LEU A 96 11.99 -3.72 -1.59
N ARG A 97 12.52 -3.61 -0.37
CA ARG A 97 11.81 -3.94 0.86
C ARG A 97 11.68 -2.70 1.74
N ARG A 98 10.64 -1.93 1.55
CA ARG A 98 10.43 -0.71 2.34
C ARG A 98 9.24 -0.84 3.28
N LYS A 99 9.38 -0.32 4.49
CA LYS A 99 8.29 -0.18 5.47
C LYS A 99 7.78 1.26 5.38
N LEU A 100 6.51 1.41 5.10
CA LEU A 100 5.85 2.70 5.01
C LEU A 100 4.81 2.85 6.12
N PRO A 101 4.50 4.08 6.54
CA PRO A 101 3.36 4.35 7.42
C PRO A 101 2.05 3.95 6.73
N SER A 102 0.94 4.03 7.47
CA SER A 102 -0.41 3.71 6.96
C SER A 102 -0.87 4.58 5.79
N GLN A 103 -0.24 5.73 5.60
CA GLN A 103 -0.41 6.61 4.45
C GLN A 103 0.97 7.11 4.03
N ALA A 104 1.34 6.87 2.78
CA ALA A 104 2.67 7.23 2.28
C ALA A 104 2.67 7.39 0.77
N ALA A 105 3.66 8.13 0.27
CA ALA A 105 4.00 8.17 -1.14
C ALA A 105 4.62 6.84 -1.59
N LEU A 106 4.28 6.41 -2.80
CA LEU A 106 4.89 5.25 -3.45
C LEU A 106 6.32 5.58 -3.91
N PRO A 107 7.26 4.65 -3.79
CA PRO A 107 8.56 4.78 -4.42
C PRO A 107 8.44 4.48 -5.93
N THR A 108 8.31 5.50 -6.73
CA THR A 108 8.12 5.43 -8.19
C THR A 108 9.41 5.68 -8.99
N GLY A 109 10.57 5.69 -8.34
CA GLY A 109 11.86 5.98 -8.98
C GLY A 109 12.34 4.93 -9.99
N HIS A 110 11.75 3.74 -10.02
CA HIS A 110 12.11 2.67 -10.96
C HIS A 110 10.86 2.01 -11.50
N CYS A 111 10.91 1.62 -12.77
CA CYS A 111 9.86 0.81 -13.39
C CYS A 111 9.87 -0.59 -12.79
N ASP A 112 8.82 -0.97 -12.10
CA ASP A 112 8.70 -2.27 -11.42
C ASP A 112 7.22 -2.60 -11.13
N GLY A 113 6.95 -3.88 -10.91
CA GLY A 113 5.71 -4.34 -10.31
C GLY A 113 5.81 -4.27 -8.78
N LEU A 114 5.13 -3.32 -8.16
CA LEU A 114 5.14 -3.15 -6.71
C LEU A 114 4.02 -3.95 -6.06
N VAL A 115 4.36 -4.76 -5.06
CA VAL A 115 3.40 -5.46 -4.21
C VAL A 115 3.36 -4.77 -2.85
N ILE A 116 2.22 -4.17 -2.53
CA ILE A 116 1.99 -3.42 -1.31
C ILE A 116 1.11 -4.26 -0.39
N SER A 117 1.65 -4.69 0.72
CA SER A 117 0.96 -5.55 1.69
C SER A 117 0.85 -4.89 3.05
N PRO A 118 -0.32 -4.95 3.71
CA PRO A 118 -0.47 -4.47 5.07
C PRO A 118 0.26 -5.42 6.03
N ARG A 119 1.05 -4.84 6.94
CA ARG A 119 1.81 -5.61 7.92
C ARG A 119 1.61 -5.08 9.34
N ARG A 120 1.49 -6.00 10.31
CA ARG A 120 1.28 -5.67 11.72
C ARG A 120 0.07 -4.75 11.93
N VAL A 121 -1.01 -4.99 11.18
CA VAL A 121 -2.23 -4.23 11.35
C VAL A 121 -2.95 -4.74 12.59
N ARG A 122 -3.34 -3.79 13.44
CA ARG A 122 -4.10 -4.04 14.66
C ARG A 122 -5.34 -3.16 14.66
N VAL A 123 -6.45 -3.79 14.91
CA VAL A 123 -7.74 -3.14 15.10
C VAL A 123 -7.97 -3.06 16.61
N TYR A 124 -8.35 -1.89 17.08
CA TYR A 124 -8.52 -1.60 18.50
C TYR A 124 -10.01 -1.49 18.84
N ASP A 125 -10.35 -1.78 20.08
CA ASP A 125 -11.64 -1.42 20.62
C ASP A 125 -11.78 0.11 20.73
N TYR A 126 -12.99 0.60 20.97
CA TYR A 126 -13.25 2.04 21.05
C TYR A 126 -12.47 2.74 22.16
N LEU A 127 -12.24 2.09 23.29
CA LEU A 127 -11.38 2.62 24.35
C LEU A 127 -9.88 2.49 24.04
N GLY A 128 -9.50 1.61 23.14
CA GLY A 128 -8.11 1.34 22.78
C GLY A 128 -7.34 0.51 23.81
N LEU A 129 -8.04 -0.26 24.63
CA LEU A 129 -7.48 -1.15 25.65
C LEU A 129 -7.09 -2.51 25.05
N PHE A 130 -7.93 -3.03 24.16
CA PHE A 130 -7.72 -4.30 23.47
C PHE A 130 -7.32 -4.09 22.02
N ALA A 131 -6.59 -5.04 21.44
CA ALA A 131 -6.17 -4.99 20.07
C ALA A 131 -6.16 -6.37 19.44
N LEU A 132 -6.82 -6.51 18.31
CA LEU A 132 -6.85 -7.75 17.53
C LEU A 132 -5.95 -7.61 16.30
N PRO A 133 -5.01 -8.53 16.08
CA PRO A 133 -4.23 -8.55 14.85
C PRO A 133 -5.13 -8.96 13.69
N ARG A 134 -5.05 -8.23 12.56
CA ARG A 134 -5.81 -8.54 11.35
C ARG A 134 -4.90 -8.56 10.14
N ARG A 135 -5.25 -9.42 9.18
CA ARG A 135 -4.63 -9.46 7.85
C ARG A 135 -5.47 -8.60 6.91
N GLY A 136 -4.82 -7.96 5.95
CA GLY A 136 -5.48 -7.17 4.91
C GLY A 136 -5.08 -7.63 3.53
N GLN A 137 -5.87 -7.26 2.53
CA GLN A 137 -5.59 -7.53 1.13
C GLN A 137 -4.43 -6.68 0.63
N SER A 138 -3.55 -7.29 -0.16
CA SER A 138 -2.44 -6.62 -0.83
C SER A 138 -2.92 -5.96 -2.13
N LEU A 139 -2.27 -4.85 -2.49
CA LEU A 139 -2.43 -4.16 -3.76
C LEU A 139 -1.20 -4.45 -4.63
N ARG A 140 -1.42 -4.69 -5.91
CA ARG A 140 -0.37 -4.71 -6.92
C ARG A 140 -0.46 -3.43 -7.73
N THR A 141 0.64 -2.73 -7.89
CA THR A 141 0.74 -1.48 -8.65
C THR A 141 1.89 -1.62 -9.63
N ALA A 142 1.64 -1.36 -10.89
CA ALA A 142 2.69 -1.32 -11.91
C ALA A 142 3.20 0.10 -12.06
N VAL A 143 4.52 0.25 -12.09
CA VAL A 143 5.19 1.52 -12.38
C VAL A 143 5.70 1.46 -13.81
N PHE A 144 5.13 2.29 -14.68
CA PHE A 144 5.49 2.39 -16.10
C PHE A 144 6.52 3.48 -16.33
N PRO A 145 7.33 3.40 -17.40
CA PRO A 145 8.22 4.46 -17.78
C PRO A 145 7.39 5.72 -18.14
N ARG A 146 7.95 6.87 -17.84
CA ARG A 146 7.37 8.14 -18.25
C ARG A 146 7.65 8.33 -19.74
N GLU A 147 6.64 8.60 -20.53
CA GLU A 147 6.79 9.01 -21.91
C GLU A 147 7.36 10.43 -21.94
N ILE A 148 8.56 10.55 -22.49
CA ILE A 148 9.19 11.84 -22.73
C ILE A 148 8.95 12.15 -24.20
N ALA A 149 8.10 13.12 -24.50
CA ALA A 149 7.97 13.62 -25.85
C ALA A 149 9.34 14.17 -26.31
N PRO A 150 9.83 13.78 -27.49
CA PRO A 150 11.08 14.30 -28.00
C PRO A 150 11.00 15.84 -28.09
N ALA A 151 12.02 16.50 -27.54
CA ALA A 151 12.05 17.97 -27.45
C ALA A 151 12.12 18.68 -28.83
N ALA A 152 12.40 17.93 -29.88
CA ALA A 152 12.36 18.39 -31.27
C ALA A 152 11.58 17.39 -32.12
N PRO A 153 10.77 17.85 -33.07
CA PRO A 153 10.24 16.94 -34.08
C PRO A 153 11.41 16.19 -34.70
N LEU A 154 11.31 14.87 -34.77
CA LEU A 154 12.23 14.07 -35.55
C LEU A 154 12.35 14.74 -36.93
N PRO A 155 13.59 15.00 -37.43
CA PRO A 155 13.74 15.57 -38.76
C PRO A 155 13.00 14.64 -39.73
N THR A 156 11.88 15.13 -40.26
CA THR A 156 11.16 14.44 -41.33
C THR A 156 12.19 14.22 -42.44
N PRO A 157 12.40 13.00 -42.89
CA PRO A 157 13.27 12.76 -44.03
C PRO A 157 12.80 13.65 -45.18
N PRO A 158 13.69 14.38 -45.90
CA PRO A 158 13.27 15.19 -47.00
C PRO A 158 12.56 14.30 -48.01
N GLU A 159 11.30 14.60 -48.29
CA GLU A 159 10.42 13.83 -49.16
C GLU A 159 10.87 13.83 -50.64
N ASN A 160 11.88 14.59 -50.96
CA ASN A 160 12.41 14.74 -52.32
C ASN A 160 13.93 14.59 -52.33
N GLY A 161 14.37 13.43 -52.75
CA GLY A 161 15.80 13.23 -53.05
C GLY A 161 16.24 11.78 -52.92
N ALA A 162 15.59 10.87 -53.61
CA ALA A 162 16.16 9.55 -53.85
C ALA A 162 17.35 9.70 -54.83
N GLY A 163 18.46 10.27 -54.34
CA GLY A 163 19.76 10.12 -54.99
C GLY A 163 20.22 8.67 -54.81
N PRO A 164 20.84 8.05 -55.84
CA PRO A 164 21.39 6.70 -55.70
C PRO A 164 22.53 6.75 -54.66
N GLY A 165 22.26 6.39 -53.42
CA GLY A 165 23.26 6.34 -52.36
C GLY A 165 22.80 6.90 -50.98
N ALA A 166 21.59 7.44 -50.85
CA ALA A 166 21.09 7.83 -49.56
C ALA A 166 20.84 6.56 -48.67
N PRO A 167 21.33 6.52 -47.40
CA PRO A 167 20.99 5.44 -46.51
C PRO A 167 19.48 5.49 -46.28
N THR A 168 18.77 4.61 -46.92
CA THR A 168 17.35 4.40 -46.72
C THR A 168 17.15 4.22 -45.22
N SER A 169 16.36 5.08 -44.60
CA SER A 169 15.88 4.86 -43.24
C SER A 169 15.03 3.58 -43.26
N GLN A 170 15.70 2.46 -43.08
CA GLN A 170 15.07 1.16 -43.11
C GLN A 170 14.19 1.05 -41.91
N SER A 171 12.90 1.09 -42.12
CA SER A 171 11.92 0.48 -41.26
C SER A 171 12.33 -0.99 -41.15
N TYR A 172 12.91 -1.36 -40.01
CA TYR A 172 13.32 -2.72 -39.77
C TYR A 172 12.07 -3.61 -39.56
N GLU A 173 11.46 -4.07 -40.66
CA GLU A 173 10.51 -5.15 -40.62
C GLU A 173 11.28 -6.46 -40.47
N LEU A 174 11.11 -7.10 -39.33
CA LEU A 174 11.64 -8.43 -39.07
C LEU A 174 10.85 -9.44 -39.90
N ARG A 175 11.45 -9.94 -40.98
CA ARG A 175 10.90 -11.02 -41.80
C ARG A 175 11.80 -12.25 -41.77
N LEU A 176 11.23 -13.41 -42.06
CA LEU A 176 12.01 -14.63 -42.24
C LEU A 176 12.98 -14.50 -43.41
N TYR A 177 14.21 -14.96 -43.19
CA TYR A 177 15.26 -14.99 -44.22
C TYR A 177 14.80 -15.73 -45.47
N ARG A 178 15.05 -15.17 -46.64
CA ARG A 178 14.90 -15.79 -47.94
C ARG A 178 16.26 -15.89 -48.61
N PRO A 179 16.55 -17.02 -49.34
CA PRO A 179 17.78 -17.12 -50.12
C PRO A 179 17.89 -15.96 -51.11
N GLY A 180 18.98 -15.16 -50.98
CA GLY A 180 19.23 -13.95 -51.78
C GLY A 180 19.17 -12.65 -50.98
N ASP A 181 18.73 -12.67 -49.70
CA ASP A 181 18.79 -11.51 -48.83
C ASP A 181 20.22 -11.18 -48.42
N ASP A 182 20.54 -9.88 -48.29
CA ASP A 182 21.87 -9.41 -47.90
C ASP A 182 22.20 -9.90 -46.50
N LEU A 183 23.29 -10.66 -46.34
CA LEU A 183 23.77 -11.23 -45.08
C LEU A 183 24.12 -10.16 -44.04
N ARG A 184 24.32 -8.91 -44.42
CA ARG A 184 24.58 -7.78 -43.51
C ARG A 184 23.34 -7.40 -42.70
N LEU A 185 22.14 -7.71 -43.20
CA LEU A 185 20.86 -7.40 -42.55
C LEU A 185 20.39 -8.54 -41.65
N LEU A 186 21.14 -9.62 -41.57
CA LEU A 186 20.76 -10.82 -40.80
C LEU A 186 21.03 -10.61 -39.30
N HIS A 187 20.00 -10.59 -38.52
CA HIS A 187 20.12 -10.43 -37.08
C HIS A 187 20.49 -11.76 -36.40
N ARG A 188 21.80 -12.04 -36.30
CA ARG A 188 22.33 -13.33 -35.81
C ARG A 188 21.75 -13.88 -34.50
N LYS A 189 21.33 -13.00 -33.59
CA LYS A 189 20.73 -13.42 -32.31
C LYS A 189 19.33 -14.00 -32.42
N LEU A 190 18.58 -13.67 -33.49
CA LEU A 190 17.22 -14.16 -33.70
C LEU A 190 17.18 -15.40 -34.62
N SER A 191 18.25 -15.65 -35.34
CA SER A 191 18.36 -16.80 -36.25
C SER A 191 18.88 -18.07 -35.59
N ALA A 192 19.24 -18.03 -34.30
CA ALA A 192 19.82 -19.14 -33.54
C ALA A 192 18.80 -19.91 -32.66
N LYS A 193 17.50 -19.81 -32.99
CA LYS A 193 16.44 -20.60 -32.33
C LYS A 193 15.79 -21.55 -33.32
#